data_68faba632ef1669c58f3e7cf080ba235
#
_entry.id   68faba632ef1669c58f3e7cf080ba235
#
_cell.length_a   1.000
_cell.length_b   1.000
_cell.length_c   1.000
_cell.angle_alpha   90.00
_cell.angle_beta   90.00
_cell.angle_gamma   90.00
#
_symmetry.space_group_name_H-M   'P 1'
#
loop_
_entity.id
_entity.type
_entity.pdbx_description
1 polymer ?
#
loop_
_entity_poly.entity_id
_entity_poly.type
_entity_poly.pdbx_seq_one_letter_code
_entity_poly.pdbx_strand_id
1 'polypeptide(L)'
;MENNLQDIIIKNLVNNEAFCRKTLPHLKPEYFEGHHKAIYALVLQFITKYNKLPNSSALAIEFQQSEHIRRPDSGAISHTITTLNENYSVEHEWLLEQTEKWCKDRAVHLAIIEAVSIIDGKSPDKVEGAIPSILSKALSVTFDTNVGHDYLENIDQRYEFYHKTEDKIPFDLDMFNTITGGGIPRKTLNIILAG
;
A
#
# COMPACT_ATOMS: atom_id res chain seq x y z
N MET A 1 16.24 -8.67 -11.35
CA MET A 1 15.25 -9.17 -10.36
C MET A 1 13.95 -8.40 -10.38
N GLU A 2 13.95 -7.07 -10.49
CA GLU A 2 12.72 -6.25 -10.47
C GLU A 2 11.75 -6.54 -11.64
N ASN A 3 12.24 -6.77 -12.85
CA ASN A 3 11.39 -7.11 -14.00
C ASN A 3 10.57 -8.40 -13.76
N ASN A 4 11.15 -9.38 -13.06
CA ASN A 4 10.47 -10.62 -12.75
C ASN A 4 9.34 -10.42 -11.72
N LEU A 5 9.51 -9.50 -10.75
CA LEU A 5 8.46 -9.19 -9.77
C LEU A 5 7.28 -8.46 -10.41
N GLN A 6 7.51 -7.52 -11.32
CA GLN A 6 6.44 -6.83 -12.05
C GLN A 6 5.60 -7.80 -12.89
N ASP A 7 6.24 -8.78 -13.55
CA ASP A 7 5.53 -9.86 -14.26
C ASP A 7 4.66 -10.68 -13.32
N ILE A 8 5.18 -11.08 -12.15
CA ILE A 8 4.45 -11.86 -11.16
C ILE A 8 3.26 -11.07 -10.61
N ILE A 9 3.44 -9.79 -10.32
CA ILE A 9 2.35 -8.90 -9.87
C ILE A 9 1.25 -8.83 -10.91
N ILE A 10 1.58 -8.56 -12.17
CA ILE A 10 0.58 -8.45 -13.26
C ILE A 10 -0.14 -9.78 -13.49
N LYS A 11 0.59 -10.91 -13.50
CA LYS A 11 -0.02 -12.25 -13.61
C LYS A 11 -1.03 -12.50 -12.48
N ASN A 12 -0.69 -12.14 -11.24
CA ASN A 12 -1.61 -12.32 -10.11
C ASN A 12 -2.76 -11.31 -10.11
N LEU A 13 -2.58 -10.10 -10.60
CA LEU A 13 -3.69 -9.15 -10.77
C LEU A 13 -4.78 -9.67 -11.72
N VAL A 14 -4.40 -10.47 -12.72
CA VAL A 14 -5.32 -11.04 -13.71
C VAL A 14 -5.93 -12.35 -13.22
N ASN A 15 -5.17 -13.20 -12.53
CA ASN A 15 -5.56 -14.57 -12.20
C ASN A 15 -6.04 -14.77 -10.75
N ASN A 16 -5.79 -13.81 -9.85
CA ASN A 16 -6.11 -13.94 -8.43
C ASN A 16 -6.96 -12.75 -7.96
N GLU A 17 -8.25 -12.99 -7.80
CA GLU A 17 -9.20 -11.94 -7.41
C GLU A 17 -8.93 -11.40 -6.00
N ALA A 18 -8.56 -12.26 -5.05
CA ALA A 18 -8.25 -11.84 -3.68
C ALA A 18 -7.01 -10.94 -3.64
N PHE A 19 -5.97 -11.29 -4.39
CA PHE A 19 -4.77 -10.47 -4.55
C PHE A 19 -5.10 -9.13 -5.21
N CYS A 20 -5.87 -9.16 -6.30
CA CYS A 20 -6.25 -7.94 -7.02
C CYS A 20 -7.04 -6.99 -6.12
N ARG A 21 -8.05 -7.46 -5.42
CA ARG A 21 -8.87 -6.64 -4.51
C ARG A 21 -8.04 -5.95 -3.43
N LYS A 22 -7.05 -6.65 -2.88
CA LYS A 22 -6.20 -6.14 -1.79
C LYS A 22 -5.13 -5.17 -2.29
N THR A 23 -4.56 -5.40 -3.47
CA THR A 23 -3.41 -4.63 -3.97
C THR A 23 -3.77 -3.47 -4.90
N LEU A 24 -4.86 -3.61 -5.69
CA LEU A 24 -5.26 -2.63 -6.71
C LEU A 24 -5.38 -1.19 -6.19
N PRO A 25 -5.93 -0.92 -4.97
CA PRO A 25 -6.04 0.44 -4.45
C PRO A 25 -4.69 1.12 -4.19
N HIS A 26 -3.62 0.35 -4.02
CA HIS A 26 -2.29 0.82 -3.67
C HIS A 26 -1.34 0.88 -4.87
N LEU A 27 -1.68 0.20 -5.96
CA LEU A 27 -0.90 0.17 -7.18
C LEU A 27 -1.17 1.41 -8.04
N LYS A 28 -0.10 1.97 -8.61
CA LYS A 28 -0.18 3.12 -9.53
C LYS A 28 0.55 2.80 -10.82
N PRO A 29 0.06 3.31 -11.98
CA PRO A 29 0.75 3.11 -13.26
C PRO A 29 2.21 3.59 -13.27
N GLU A 30 2.52 4.62 -12.47
CA GLU A 30 3.85 5.20 -12.37
C GLU A 30 4.86 4.29 -11.65
N TYR A 31 4.39 3.27 -10.91
CA TYR A 31 5.27 2.31 -10.26
C TYR A 31 5.87 1.33 -11.25
N PHE A 32 5.16 1.05 -12.34
CA PHE A 32 5.58 0.12 -13.39
C PHE A 32 6.45 0.81 -14.44
N GLU A 33 7.33 0.03 -15.08
CA GLU A 33 8.26 0.51 -16.10
C GLU A 33 8.04 -0.20 -17.44
N GLY A 34 8.44 0.47 -18.52
CA GLY A 34 8.42 -0.07 -19.88
C GLY A 34 7.04 -0.65 -20.27
N HIS A 35 7.05 -1.87 -20.78
CA HIS A 35 5.86 -2.57 -21.25
C HIS A 35 4.90 -2.96 -20.11
N HIS A 36 5.39 -3.17 -18.89
CA HIS A 36 4.56 -3.47 -17.72
C HIS A 36 3.61 -2.34 -17.38
N LYS A 37 4.05 -1.08 -17.53
CA LYS A 37 3.20 0.10 -17.34
C LYS A 37 2.02 0.11 -18.29
N ALA A 38 2.26 -0.25 -19.55
CA ALA A 38 1.19 -0.32 -20.56
C ALA A 38 0.20 -1.44 -20.27
N ILE A 39 0.69 -2.62 -19.87
CA ILE A 39 -0.15 -3.76 -19.51
C ILE A 39 -1.00 -3.45 -18.28
N TYR A 40 -0.37 -2.88 -17.22
CA TYR A 40 -1.12 -2.49 -16.02
C TYR A 40 -2.20 -1.44 -16.33
N ALA A 41 -1.92 -0.47 -17.20
CA ALA A 41 -2.91 0.51 -17.63
C ALA A 41 -4.11 -0.15 -18.34
N LEU A 42 -3.87 -1.16 -19.19
CA LEU A 42 -4.93 -1.93 -19.84
C LEU A 42 -5.76 -2.73 -18.82
N VAL A 43 -5.10 -3.38 -17.86
CA VAL A 43 -5.77 -4.12 -16.77
C VAL A 43 -6.66 -3.18 -15.96
N LEU A 44 -6.12 -2.02 -15.56
CA LEU A 44 -6.85 -1.02 -14.79
C LEU A 44 -8.06 -0.48 -15.57
N GLN A 45 -7.89 -0.16 -16.86
CA GLN A 45 -8.96 0.31 -17.72
C GLN A 45 -10.07 -0.74 -17.86
N PHE A 46 -9.71 -2.01 -18.03
CA PHE A 46 -10.67 -3.11 -18.13
C PHE A 46 -11.47 -3.28 -16.83
N ILE A 47 -10.78 -3.30 -15.68
CA ILE A 47 -11.42 -3.44 -14.37
C ILE A 47 -12.37 -2.26 -14.10
N THR A 48 -11.95 -1.04 -14.42
CA THR A 48 -12.77 0.18 -14.24
C THR A 48 -14.02 0.15 -15.12
N LYS A 49 -13.91 -0.35 -16.36
CA LYS A 49 -15.01 -0.39 -17.33
C LYS A 49 -16.01 -1.50 -17.06
N TYR A 50 -15.52 -2.68 -16.69
CA TYR A 50 -16.35 -3.90 -16.62
C TYR A 50 -16.57 -4.40 -15.19
N ASN A 51 -15.87 -3.85 -14.20
CA ASN A 51 -15.87 -4.30 -12.80
C ASN A 51 -15.59 -5.81 -12.64
N LYS A 52 -14.72 -6.35 -13.50
CA LYS A 52 -14.32 -7.77 -13.56
C LYS A 52 -12.85 -7.86 -13.90
N LEU A 53 -12.22 -8.97 -13.49
CA LEU A 53 -10.85 -9.26 -13.92
C LEU A 53 -10.83 -9.60 -15.43
N PRO A 54 -9.87 -9.03 -16.19
CA PRO A 54 -9.65 -9.43 -17.57
C PRO A 54 -9.01 -10.83 -17.63
N ASN A 55 -9.30 -11.58 -18.66
CA ASN A 55 -8.48 -12.73 -19.04
C ASN A 55 -7.47 -12.32 -20.13
N SER A 56 -6.49 -13.17 -20.40
CA SER A 56 -5.45 -12.87 -21.40
C SER A 56 -6.03 -12.61 -22.79
N SER A 57 -7.09 -13.32 -23.19
CA SER A 57 -7.76 -13.12 -24.49
C SER A 57 -8.43 -11.75 -24.57
N ALA A 58 -9.11 -11.32 -23.50
CA ALA A 58 -9.72 -10.00 -23.46
C ALA A 58 -8.67 -8.89 -23.51
N LEU A 59 -7.56 -9.03 -22.76
CA LEU A 59 -6.46 -8.08 -22.81
C LEU A 59 -5.79 -8.02 -24.19
N ALA A 60 -5.66 -9.15 -24.88
CA ALA A 60 -5.13 -9.18 -26.22
C ALA A 60 -6.03 -8.42 -27.22
N ILE A 61 -7.35 -8.54 -27.10
CA ILE A 61 -8.32 -7.82 -27.93
C ILE A 61 -8.27 -6.31 -27.61
N GLU A 62 -8.32 -5.93 -26.32
CA GLU A 62 -8.24 -4.53 -25.91
C GLU A 62 -6.90 -3.89 -26.34
N PHE A 63 -5.80 -4.64 -26.27
CA PHE A 63 -4.51 -4.18 -26.76
C PHE A 63 -4.52 -3.95 -28.27
N GLN A 64 -5.10 -4.87 -29.07
CA GLN A 64 -5.21 -4.72 -30.52
C GLN A 64 -6.10 -3.55 -30.93
N GLN A 65 -7.12 -3.21 -30.14
CA GLN A 65 -8.01 -2.08 -30.39
C GLN A 65 -7.43 -0.75 -29.91
N SER A 66 -6.41 -0.79 -29.04
CA SER A 66 -5.76 0.41 -28.54
C SER A 66 -4.80 1.00 -29.58
N GLU A 67 -4.71 2.33 -29.67
CA GLU A 67 -3.76 3.03 -30.54
C GLU A 67 -2.28 2.77 -30.19
N HIS A 68 -2.02 1.99 -29.15
CA HIS A 68 -0.69 1.64 -28.66
C HIS A 68 0.04 0.57 -29.49
N ILE A 69 -0.61 0.00 -30.51
CA ILE A 69 -0.05 -1.06 -31.39
C ILE A 69 1.26 -0.64 -32.09
N ARG A 70 1.50 0.66 -32.25
CA ARG A 70 2.68 1.19 -32.95
C ARG A 70 3.85 1.55 -32.05
N ARG A 71 3.82 1.18 -30.76
CA ARG A 71 4.95 1.44 -29.85
C ARG A 71 6.06 0.41 -30.03
N PRO A 72 7.33 0.79 -29.81
CA PRO A 72 8.47 -0.13 -29.93
C PRO A 72 8.33 -1.38 -29.05
N ASP A 73 7.57 -1.30 -27.97
CA ASP A 73 7.36 -2.39 -27.00
C ASP A 73 6.19 -3.33 -27.32
N SER A 74 5.51 -3.18 -28.48
CA SER A 74 4.33 -3.97 -28.82
C SER A 74 4.57 -5.49 -28.81
N GLY A 75 5.73 -5.94 -29.22
CA GLY A 75 6.16 -7.34 -29.17
C GLY A 75 6.27 -7.86 -27.75
N ALA A 76 6.91 -7.09 -26.84
CA ALA A 76 7.05 -7.44 -25.44
C ALA A 76 5.69 -7.47 -24.73
N ILE A 77 4.80 -6.52 -25.02
CA ILE A 77 3.44 -6.48 -24.48
C ILE A 77 2.65 -7.72 -24.91
N SER A 78 2.66 -8.05 -26.20
CA SER A 78 1.96 -9.24 -26.73
C SER A 78 2.52 -10.53 -26.11
N HIS A 79 3.83 -10.66 -25.97
CA HIS A 79 4.45 -11.81 -25.33
C HIS A 79 4.02 -11.94 -23.86
N THR A 80 4.09 -10.87 -23.09
CA THR A 80 3.68 -10.90 -21.70
C THR A 80 2.18 -11.23 -21.57
N ILE A 81 1.30 -10.68 -22.39
CA ILE A 81 -0.14 -11.01 -22.39
C ILE A 81 -0.36 -12.49 -22.67
N THR A 82 0.37 -13.12 -23.58
CA THR A 82 0.23 -14.56 -23.88
C THR A 82 0.70 -15.45 -22.72
N THR A 83 1.69 -15.01 -21.97
CA THR A 83 2.23 -15.74 -20.79
C THR A 83 1.45 -15.51 -19.50
N LEU A 84 0.43 -14.64 -19.48
CA LEU A 84 -0.38 -14.36 -18.28
C LEU A 84 -1.12 -15.61 -17.76
N ASN A 85 -1.48 -16.55 -18.64
CA ASN A 85 -2.19 -17.78 -18.26
C ASN A 85 -1.26 -18.89 -17.71
N GLU A 86 0.05 -18.72 -17.76
CA GLU A 86 0.95 -19.70 -17.19
C GLU A 86 0.80 -19.74 -15.66
N ASN A 87 0.54 -20.94 -15.14
CA ASN A 87 0.37 -21.17 -13.72
C ASN A 87 1.66 -20.80 -12.95
N TYR A 88 1.57 -19.69 -12.23
CA TYR A 88 2.59 -19.29 -11.26
C TYR A 88 2.00 -19.48 -9.86
N SER A 89 2.32 -20.62 -9.24
CA SER A 89 1.96 -20.86 -7.84
C SER A 89 2.96 -20.13 -6.96
N VAL A 90 2.57 -18.98 -6.44
CA VAL A 90 3.33 -18.22 -5.45
C VAL A 90 2.49 -18.14 -4.19
N GLU A 91 3.12 -18.28 -3.03
CA GLU A 91 2.46 -18.12 -1.75
C GLU A 91 1.84 -16.72 -1.63
N HIS A 92 0.57 -16.68 -1.28
CA HIS A 92 -0.24 -15.45 -1.33
C HIS A 92 0.28 -14.38 -0.36
N GLU A 93 0.60 -14.76 0.88
CA GLU A 93 1.07 -13.82 1.89
C GLU A 93 2.44 -13.25 1.54
N TRP A 94 3.37 -14.11 1.12
CA TRP A 94 4.68 -13.67 0.65
C TRP A 94 4.57 -12.67 -0.52
N LEU A 95 3.69 -12.96 -1.49
CA LEU A 95 3.51 -12.07 -2.63
C LEU A 95 2.94 -10.72 -2.23
N LEU A 96 2.00 -10.68 -1.27
CA LEU A 96 1.46 -9.43 -0.73
C LEU A 96 2.55 -8.59 -0.06
N GLU A 97 3.37 -9.20 0.79
CA GLU A 97 4.49 -8.53 1.46
C GLU A 97 5.51 -7.97 0.45
N GLN A 98 5.89 -8.77 -0.55
CA GLN A 98 6.83 -8.34 -1.59
C GLN A 98 6.24 -7.21 -2.45
N THR A 99 4.95 -7.27 -2.75
CA THR A 99 4.26 -6.23 -3.51
C THR A 99 4.17 -4.94 -2.71
N GLU A 100 3.84 -5.00 -1.43
CA GLU A 100 3.81 -3.83 -0.54
C GLU A 100 5.18 -3.17 -0.44
N LYS A 101 6.22 -3.96 -0.19
CA LYS A 101 7.60 -3.46 -0.14
C LYS A 101 7.99 -2.79 -1.46
N TRP A 102 7.70 -3.43 -2.59
CA TRP A 102 7.98 -2.88 -3.91
C TRP A 102 7.22 -1.56 -4.15
N CYS A 103 5.92 -1.49 -3.80
CA CYS A 103 5.13 -0.26 -3.91
C CYS A 103 5.74 0.88 -3.09
N LYS A 104 6.18 0.58 -1.87
CA LYS A 104 6.83 1.55 -0.98
C LYS A 104 8.15 2.04 -1.56
N ASP A 105 8.99 1.12 -2.04
CA ASP A 105 10.29 1.46 -2.66
C ASP A 105 10.07 2.33 -3.91
N ARG A 106 9.08 1.99 -4.75
CA ARG A 106 8.72 2.79 -5.94
C ARG A 106 8.16 4.16 -5.59
N ALA A 107 7.31 4.24 -4.56
CA ALA A 107 6.76 5.51 -4.08
C ALA A 107 7.87 6.44 -3.59
N VAL A 108 8.81 5.92 -2.81
CA VAL A 108 9.96 6.69 -2.30
C VAL A 108 10.87 7.14 -3.46
N HIS A 109 11.16 6.25 -4.41
CA HIS A 109 11.96 6.58 -5.59
C HIS A 109 11.35 7.73 -6.39
N LEU A 110 10.04 7.67 -6.69
CA LEU A 110 9.33 8.74 -7.40
C LEU A 110 9.28 10.03 -6.60
N ALA A 111 9.10 9.96 -5.28
CA ALA A 111 9.11 11.12 -4.40
C ALA A 111 10.48 11.83 -4.39
N ILE A 112 11.58 11.06 -4.44
CA ILE A 112 12.94 11.62 -4.55
C ILE A 112 13.13 12.31 -5.91
N ILE A 113 12.72 11.70 -7.00
CA ILE A 113 12.78 12.32 -8.34
C ILE A 113 11.98 13.61 -8.37
N GLU A 114 10.78 13.61 -7.79
CA GLU A 114 9.93 14.78 -7.69
C GLU A 114 10.60 15.87 -6.83
N ALA A 115 11.17 15.53 -5.68
CA ALA A 115 11.90 16.47 -4.83
C ALA A 115 13.08 17.13 -5.57
N VAL A 116 13.86 16.35 -6.31
CA VAL A 116 14.96 16.87 -7.16
C VAL A 116 14.42 17.81 -8.23
N SER A 117 13.30 17.44 -8.88
CA SER A 117 12.66 18.28 -9.89
C SER A 117 12.18 19.64 -9.33
N ILE A 118 11.72 19.67 -8.06
CA ILE A 118 11.34 20.90 -7.36
C ILE A 118 12.58 21.77 -7.10
N ILE A 119 13.66 21.18 -6.60
CA ILE A 119 14.91 21.89 -6.31
C ILE A 119 15.53 22.46 -7.60
N ASP A 120 15.46 21.71 -8.70
CA ASP A 120 15.93 22.16 -10.01
C ASP A 120 15.04 23.26 -10.67
N GLY A 121 13.92 23.62 -10.03
CA GLY A 121 12.98 24.61 -10.58
C GLY A 121 12.17 24.12 -11.79
N LYS A 122 12.15 22.80 -12.04
CA LYS A 122 11.41 22.18 -13.16
C LYS A 122 9.92 21.97 -12.84
N SER A 123 9.51 22.18 -11.60
CA SER A 123 8.13 22.04 -11.11
C SER A 123 7.60 23.38 -10.61
N PRO A 124 7.11 24.27 -11.49
CA PRO A 124 6.73 25.63 -11.12
C PRO A 124 5.55 25.70 -10.13
N ASP A 125 4.73 24.65 -10.08
CA ASP A 125 3.53 24.59 -9.23
C ASP A 125 3.84 24.15 -7.80
N LYS A 126 5.08 23.73 -7.48
CA LYS A 126 5.46 23.21 -6.18
C LYS A 126 6.65 23.96 -5.59
N VAL A 127 6.56 24.27 -4.31
CA VAL A 127 7.61 24.94 -3.56
C VAL A 127 8.43 23.93 -2.75
N GLU A 128 9.68 24.25 -2.44
CA GLU A 128 10.59 23.38 -1.65
C GLU A 128 9.99 22.95 -0.32
N GLY A 129 9.16 23.80 0.31
CA GLY A 129 8.45 23.46 1.55
C GLY A 129 7.48 22.26 1.44
N ALA A 130 7.11 21.83 0.22
CA ALA A 130 6.28 20.65 0.00
C ALA A 130 7.08 19.32 0.08
N ILE A 131 8.40 19.35 -0.05
CA ILE A 131 9.26 18.16 -0.11
C ILE A 131 9.07 17.23 1.11
N PRO A 132 9.07 17.72 2.37
CA PRO A 132 8.85 16.85 3.53
C PRO A 132 7.52 16.11 3.48
N SER A 133 6.46 16.78 3.02
CA SER A 133 5.13 16.17 2.88
C SER A 133 5.09 15.10 1.79
N ILE A 134 5.75 15.33 0.66
CA ILE A 134 5.86 14.38 -0.46
C ILE A 134 6.58 13.10 0.01
N LEU A 135 7.72 13.25 0.68
CA LEU A 135 8.49 12.12 1.21
C LEU A 135 7.74 11.37 2.33
N SER A 136 7.10 12.10 3.25
CA SER A 136 6.30 11.50 4.31
C SER A 136 5.15 10.65 3.74
N LYS A 137 4.45 11.17 2.72
CA LYS A 137 3.39 10.45 2.03
C LYS A 137 3.88 9.19 1.32
N ALA A 138 5.08 9.24 0.73
CA ALA A 138 5.67 8.07 0.08
C ALA A 138 6.06 6.99 1.10
N LEU A 139 6.58 7.39 2.26
CA LEU A 139 6.95 6.47 3.34
C LEU A 139 5.74 5.84 4.05
N SER A 140 4.57 6.47 3.99
CA SER A 140 3.33 5.98 4.61
C SER A 140 2.55 4.98 3.75
N VAL A 141 3.07 4.59 2.58
CA VAL A 141 2.43 3.56 1.75
C VAL A 141 2.42 2.24 2.49
N THR A 142 1.23 1.69 2.74
CA THR A 142 1.01 0.38 3.36
C THR A 142 -0.26 -0.25 2.81
N PHE A 143 -0.29 -1.58 2.77
CA PHE A 143 -1.47 -2.37 2.41
C PHE A 143 -2.33 -2.70 3.64
N ASP A 144 -1.86 -2.33 4.82
CA ASP A 144 -2.66 -2.45 6.03
C ASP A 144 -3.77 -1.39 6.00
N THR A 145 -5.00 -1.85 5.80
CA THR A 145 -6.20 -1.02 5.82
C THR A 145 -6.73 -0.78 7.23
N ASN A 146 -6.14 -1.46 8.23
CA ASN A 146 -6.52 -1.31 9.62
C ASN A 146 -5.95 -0.02 10.23
N VAL A 147 -6.42 1.11 9.74
CA VAL A 147 -6.21 2.40 10.40
C VAL A 147 -7.17 2.49 11.58
N GLY A 148 -6.81 1.85 12.69
CA GLY A 148 -7.63 1.78 13.89
C GLY A 148 -8.12 0.36 14.20
N HIS A 149 -8.80 0.22 15.33
CA HIS A 149 -9.41 -1.05 15.72
C HIS A 149 -10.78 -1.18 15.03
N ASP A 150 -10.98 -2.25 14.25
CA ASP A 150 -12.33 -2.58 13.81
C ASP A 150 -13.18 -2.91 15.05
N TYR A 151 -14.22 -2.11 15.24
CA TYR A 151 -15.05 -2.19 16.45
C TYR A 151 -15.79 -3.53 16.56
N LEU A 152 -16.11 -4.16 15.44
CA LEU A 152 -16.89 -5.40 15.40
C LEU A 152 -15.99 -6.65 15.30
N GLU A 153 -14.88 -6.59 14.56
CA GLU A 153 -14.02 -7.76 14.35
C GLU A 153 -13.06 -8.03 15.52
N ASN A 154 -12.65 -7.00 16.28
CA ASN A 154 -11.63 -7.13 17.34
C ASN A 154 -12.23 -7.03 18.76
N ILE A 155 -13.42 -7.58 18.98
CA ILE A 155 -14.12 -7.51 20.28
C ILE A 155 -13.27 -8.13 21.40
N ASP A 156 -12.69 -9.30 21.19
CA ASP A 156 -11.92 -10.02 22.21
C ASP A 156 -10.62 -9.29 22.57
N GLN A 157 -9.89 -8.76 21.56
CA GLN A 157 -8.67 -7.97 21.80
C GLN A 157 -8.95 -6.69 22.56
N ARG A 158 -10.10 -6.04 22.28
CA ARG A 158 -10.52 -4.85 23.03
C ARG A 158 -10.90 -5.19 24.44
N TYR A 159 -11.66 -6.28 24.64
CA TYR A 159 -12.02 -6.75 25.97
C TYR A 159 -10.77 -6.98 26.81
N GLU A 160 -9.77 -7.68 26.28
CA GLU A 160 -8.47 -7.88 26.94
C GLU A 160 -7.74 -6.55 27.19
N PHE A 161 -7.73 -5.62 26.21
CA PHE A 161 -7.08 -4.33 26.35
C PHE A 161 -7.72 -3.49 27.46
N TYR A 162 -9.05 -3.42 27.52
CA TYR A 162 -9.76 -2.63 28.54
C TYR A 162 -9.76 -3.29 29.93
N HIS A 163 -9.60 -4.60 30.00
CA HIS A 163 -9.54 -5.34 31.27
C HIS A 163 -8.13 -5.68 31.72
N LYS A 164 -7.11 -5.29 30.91
CA LYS A 164 -5.72 -5.44 31.31
C LYS A 164 -5.44 -4.53 32.51
N THR A 165 -5.11 -5.16 33.63
CA THR A 165 -4.65 -4.44 34.84
C THR A 165 -3.34 -3.71 34.51
N GLU A 166 -3.37 -2.40 34.44
CA GLU A 166 -2.17 -1.60 34.26
C GLU A 166 -1.30 -1.63 35.51
N ASP A 167 0.01 -1.81 35.33
CA ASP A 167 1.00 -1.63 36.39
C ASP A 167 1.00 -0.18 36.85
N LYS A 168 0.51 0.06 38.07
CA LYS A 168 0.50 1.38 38.70
C LYS A 168 1.68 1.56 39.64
N ILE A 169 2.14 2.80 39.73
CA ILE A 169 3.13 3.21 40.73
C ILE A 169 2.36 3.70 41.96
N PRO A 170 2.46 3.02 43.11
CA PRO A 170 1.71 3.43 44.29
C PRO A 170 2.25 4.75 44.85
N PHE A 171 1.37 5.51 45.50
CA PHE A 171 1.76 6.64 46.31
C PHE A 171 2.23 6.16 47.69
N ASP A 172 3.01 6.94 48.39
CA ASP A 172 3.42 6.72 49.76
C ASP A 172 2.25 6.86 50.76
N LEU A 173 1.14 7.47 50.36
CA LEU A 173 -0.06 7.68 51.16
C LEU A 173 -1.18 6.75 50.72
N ASP A 174 -1.64 5.88 51.63
CA ASP A 174 -2.69 4.88 51.36
C ASP A 174 -4.01 5.48 50.88
N MET A 175 -4.35 6.69 51.36
CA MET A 175 -5.54 7.40 50.96
C MET A 175 -5.55 7.68 49.46
N PHE A 176 -4.42 8.10 48.89
CA PHE A 176 -4.31 8.34 47.45
C PHE A 176 -4.34 7.05 46.65
N ASN A 177 -3.78 5.96 47.16
CA ASN A 177 -3.86 4.65 46.50
C ASN A 177 -5.30 4.16 46.46
N THR A 178 -6.07 4.40 47.50
CA THR A 178 -7.49 4.02 47.54
C THR A 178 -8.30 4.83 46.52
N ILE A 179 -8.10 6.15 46.44
CA ILE A 179 -8.81 7.03 45.53
C ILE A 179 -8.47 6.74 44.05
N THR A 180 -7.22 6.43 43.74
CA THR A 180 -6.71 6.17 42.39
C THR A 180 -6.81 4.71 41.97
N GLY A 181 -7.27 3.81 42.84
CA GLY A 181 -7.35 2.39 42.58
C GLY A 181 -5.95 1.75 42.41
N GLY A 182 -4.97 2.12 43.25
CA GLY A 182 -3.65 1.49 43.34
C GLY A 182 -2.47 2.35 42.88
N GLY A 183 -2.67 3.63 42.55
CA GLY A 183 -1.57 4.52 42.19
C GLY A 183 -1.71 5.17 40.80
N ILE A 184 -0.59 5.63 40.28
CA ILE A 184 -0.50 6.33 38.98
C ILE A 184 -0.13 5.34 37.86
N PRO A 185 -0.85 5.29 36.72
CA PRO A 185 -0.46 4.48 35.57
C PRO A 185 0.92 4.91 35.04
N ARG A 186 1.74 3.94 34.62
CA ARG A 186 3.03 4.24 33.99
C ARG A 186 2.84 4.93 32.65
N LYS A 187 3.80 5.78 32.26
CA LYS A 187 3.81 6.50 30.98
C LYS A 187 2.64 7.51 30.81
N THR A 188 2.08 8.01 31.89
CA THR A 188 1.05 9.05 31.86
C THR A 188 1.58 10.35 32.48
N LEU A 189 1.06 11.47 31.96
CA LEU A 189 1.31 12.80 32.60
C LEU A 189 0.25 13.01 33.66
N ASN A 190 0.71 13.18 34.92
CA ASN A 190 -0.17 13.45 36.04
C ASN A 190 0.11 14.87 36.54
N ILE A 191 -0.93 15.69 36.67
CA ILE A 191 -0.87 17.07 37.14
C ILE A 191 -1.64 17.13 38.46
N ILE A 192 -0.96 17.54 39.53
CA ILE A 192 -1.56 17.75 40.88
C ILE A 192 -1.68 19.26 41.08
N LEU A 193 -2.89 19.73 41.32
CA LEU A 193 -3.18 21.11 41.66
C LEU A 193 -3.46 21.15 43.17
N ALA A 194 -2.65 21.91 43.90
CA ALA A 194 -2.85 22.20 45.30
C ALA A 194 -3.12 23.70 45.48
N GLY A 195 -4.23 24.05 46.15
CA GLY A 195 -4.59 25.40 46.51
C GLY A 195 -4.39 25.67 47.99
#